data_22f67f5ac87b70dd67e176ff1d4e8e25
#
_entry.id   22f67f5ac87b70dd67e176ff1d4e8e25
#
_cell.length_a   1.000
_cell.length_b   1.000
_cell.length_c   1.000
_cell.angle_alpha   90.00
_cell.angle_beta   90.00
_cell.angle_gamma   90.00
#
_symmetry.space_group_name_H-M   'P 1'
#
loop_
_entity.id
_entity.type
_entity.pdbx_description
1 polymer ?
#
loop_
_entity_poly.entity_id
_entity_poly.type
_entity_poly.pdbx_seq_one_letter_code
_entity_poly.pdbx_strand_id
1 'polypeptide(L)'
;MALDIDTAALLLDQLGNQTRLRIVRLLVRAGEEGRTVGDLQRAIEIPASTLSHHLSHLRSAGLVWQERQGTVLNCFVAFKKVSELVDFLTAECCVDVPAGNVHRRAAG
;
A
#
# COMPACT_ATOMS: atom_id res chain seq x y z
N MET A 1 10.28 -7.70 -11.00
CA MET A 1 9.76 -9.05 -10.86
C MET A 1 8.29 -9.02 -10.62
N ALA A 2 7.55 -9.84 -11.32
CA ALA A 2 6.11 -9.91 -11.13
C ALA A 2 5.79 -10.64 -9.83
N LEU A 3 4.71 -10.23 -9.18
CA LEU A 3 4.21 -10.92 -8.02
C LEU A 3 3.52 -12.22 -8.45
N ASP A 4 3.55 -13.21 -7.58
CA ASP A 4 2.68 -14.37 -7.78
C ASP A 4 1.32 -14.10 -7.15
N ILE A 5 0.36 -14.97 -7.45
CA ILE A 5 -1.02 -14.79 -6.98
C ILE A 5 -1.12 -14.83 -5.45
N ASP A 6 -0.35 -15.69 -4.82
CA ASP A 6 -0.39 -15.80 -3.36
C ASP A 6 0.11 -14.55 -2.68
N THR A 7 1.22 -14.01 -3.16
CA THR A 7 1.78 -12.76 -2.62
C THR A 7 0.83 -11.60 -2.88
N ALA A 8 0.27 -11.51 -4.09
CA ALA A 8 -0.67 -10.43 -4.41
C ALA A 8 -1.90 -10.49 -3.49
N ALA A 9 -2.43 -11.69 -3.29
CA ALA A 9 -3.60 -11.86 -2.41
C ALA A 9 -3.29 -11.43 -0.98
N LEU A 10 -2.09 -11.76 -0.49
CA LEU A 10 -1.68 -11.37 0.85
C LEU A 10 -1.60 -9.85 0.98
N LEU A 11 -1.04 -9.18 -0.02
CA LEU A 11 -0.95 -7.72 0.00
C LEU A 11 -2.34 -7.09 -0.01
N LEU A 12 -3.24 -7.61 -0.84
CA LEU A 12 -4.60 -7.11 -0.92
C LEU A 12 -5.36 -7.35 0.39
N ASP A 13 -5.10 -8.47 1.05
CA ASP A 13 -5.70 -8.75 2.34
C ASP A 13 -5.30 -7.68 3.37
N GLN A 14 -4.03 -7.29 3.37
CA GLN A 14 -3.58 -6.25 4.27
C GLN A 14 -4.21 -4.90 3.93
N LEU A 15 -4.38 -4.60 2.67
CA LEU A 15 -4.97 -3.34 2.22
C LEU A 15 -6.50 -3.34 2.29
N GLY A 16 -7.11 -4.49 2.54
CA GLY A 16 -8.55 -4.60 2.66
C GLY A 16 -9.14 -4.02 3.93
N ASN A 17 -8.30 -3.53 4.83
CA ASN A 17 -8.71 -2.86 6.05
C ASN A 17 -8.68 -1.35 5.81
N GLN A 18 -9.75 -0.66 6.17
CA GLN A 18 -9.89 0.76 5.88
C GLN A 18 -8.77 1.60 6.51
N THR A 19 -8.42 1.31 7.74
CA THR A 19 -7.38 2.06 8.44
C THR A 19 -6.02 1.82 7.79
N ARG A 20 -5.70 0.57 7.47
CA ARG A 20 -4.42 0.26 6.82
C ARG A 20 -4.34 0.90 5.44
N LEU A 21 -5.45 0.92 4.72
CA LEU A 21 -5.47 1.58 3.41
C LEU A 21 -5.20 3.08 3.55
N ARG A 22 -5.79 3.72 4.57
CA ARG A 22 -5.53 5.14 4.83
C ARG A 22 -4.06 5.39 5.15
N ILE A 23 -3.45 4.52 5.95
CA ILE A 23 -2.04 4.66 6.29
C ILE A 23 -1.18 4.61 5.03
N VAL A 24 -1.40 3.61 4.19
CA VAL A 24 -0.62 3.45 2.97
C VAL A 24 -0.81 4.67 2.05
N ARG A 25 -2.04 5.16 1.91
CA ARG A 25 -2.28 6.33 1.06
C ARG A 25 -1.59 7.59 1.59
N LEU A 26 -1.58 7.77 2.91
CA LEU A 26 -0.86 8.90 3.51
C LEU A 26 0.64 8.80 3.22
N LEU A 27 1.19 7.59 3.30
CA LEU A 27 2.61 7.40 3.05
C LEU A 27 2.96 7.53 1.58
N VAL A 28 2.06 7.11 0.69
CA VAL A 28 2.23 7.35 -0.74
C VAL A 28 2.30 8.86 -1.02
N ARG A 29 1.40 9.62 -0.41
CA ARG A 29 1.40 11.07 -0.58
C ARG A 29 2.65 11.73 -0.03
N ALA A 30 3.20 11.17 1.04
CA ALA A 30 4.40 11.71 1.65
C ALA A 30 5.67 11.47 0.82
N GLY A 31 5.63 10.45 -0.02
CA GLY A 31 6.79 10.14 -0.85
C GLY A 31 7.99 9.73 -0.04
N GLU A 32 9.16 10.15 -0.49
CA GLU A 32 10.42 9.77 0.14
C GLU A 32 10.63 10.40 1.51
N GLU A 33 9.88 11.43 1.82
CA GLU A 33 9.99 12.06 3.14
C GLU A 33 9.37 11.20 4.24
N GLY A 34 8.38 10.41 3.89
CA GLY A 34 7.69 9.59 4.87
C GLY A 34 6.86 10.40 5.86
N ARG A 35 6.42 9.72 6.90
CA ARG A 35 5.70 10.36 8.01
C ARG A 35 6.10 9.68 9.30
N THR A 36 6.15 10.44 10.37
CA THR A 36 6.42 9.85 11.68
C THR A 36 5.17 9.12 12.17
N VAL A 37 5.37 8.21 13.11
CA VAL A 37 4.25 7.53 13.76
C VAL A 37 3.30 8.57 14.39
N GLY A 38 3.87 9.62 14.99
CA GLY A 38 3.06 10.69 15.56
C GLY A 38 2.21 11.42 14.54
N ASP A 39 2.78 11.68 13.36
CA ASP A 39 2.03 12.30 12.27
C ASP A 39 0.86 11.45 11.84
N LEU A 40 1.11 10.13 11.70
CA LEU A 40 0.06 9.21 11.30
C LEU A 40 -1.04 9.14 12.35
N GLN A 41 -0.66 9.13 13.62
CA GLN A 41 -1.63 9.07 14.69
C GLN A 41 -2.54 10.30 14.69
N ARG A 42 -1.95 11.47 14.50
CA ARG A 42 -2.73 12.70 14.42
C ARG A 42 -3.68 12.73 13.23
N ALA A 43 -3.21 12.23 12.10
CA ALA A 43 -4.00 12.23 10.86
C ALA A 43 -5.18 11.26 10.92
N ILE A 44 -4.98 10.11 11.56
CA ILE A 44 -5.99 9.04 11.56
C ILE A 44 -6.83 9.05 12.85
N GLU A 45 -6.29 9.62 13.91
CA GLU A 45 -7.01 9.78 15.18
C GLU A 45 -7.42 8.45 15.81
N ILE A 46 -6.47 7.54 15.93
CA ILE A 46 -6.68 6.26 16.58
C ILE A 46 -5.69 6.10 17.72
N PRO A 47 -5.99 5.20 18.68
CA PRO A 47 -5.05 4.96 19.77
C PRO A 47 -3.70 4.48 19.27
N ALA A 48 -2.64 4.84 19.97
CA ALA A 48 -1.29 4.49 19.58
C ALA A 48 -1.10 2.97 19.44
N SER A 49 -1.70 2.19 20.34
CA SER A 49 -1.56 0.73 20.28
C SER A 49 -2.24 0.16 19.04
N THR A 50 -3.37 0.73 18.64
CA THR A 50 -4.09 0.32 17.44
C THR A 50 -3.26 0.63 16.19
N LEU A 51 -2.70 1.83 16.13
CA LEU A 51 -1.83 2.23 15.03
C LEU A 51 -0.62 1.31 14.94
N SER A 52 0.02 1.03 16.06
CA SER A 52 1.18 0.16 16.12
C SER A 52 0.86 -1.23 15.58
N HIS A 53 -0.33 -1.74 15.90
CA HIS A 53 -0.79 -3.04 15.42
C HIS A 53 -0.93 -3.02 13.88
N HIS A 54 -1.57 -2.00 13.35
CA HIS A 54 -1.72 -1.88 11.89
C HIS A 54 -0.38 -1.72 11.18
N LEU A 55 0.52 -0.93 11.74
CA LEU A 55 1.85 -0.75 11.16
C LEU A 55 2.64 -2.06 11.16
N SER A 56 2.48 -2.86 12.23
CA SER A 56 3.12 -4.16 12.29
C SER A 56 2.66 -5.08 11.17
N HIS A 57 1.36 -5.11 10.89
CA HIS A 57 0.82 -5.89 9.79
C HIS A 57 1.36 -5.42 8.44
N LEU A 58 1.41 -4.11 8.24
CA LEU A 58 1.90 -3.55 6.98
C LEU A 58 3.39 -3.83 6.78
N ARG A 59 4.18 -3.76 7.86
CA ARG A 59 5.61 -4.09 7.80
C ARG A 59 5.82 -5.56 7.46
N SER A 60 5.04 -6.44 8.11
CA SER A 60 5.15 -7.88 7.84
C SER A 60 4.84 -8.23 6.40
N ALA A 61 3.93 -7.49 5.80
CA ALA A 61 3.57 -7.69 4.39
C ALA A 61 4.54 -7.03 3.42
N GLY A 62 5.49 -6.26 3.92
CA GLY A 62 6.46 -5.56 3.07
C GLY A 62 5.91 -4.32 2.40
N LEU A 63 4.78 -3.79 2.87
CA LEU A 63 4.17 -2.58 2.30
C LEU A 63 4.71 -1.30 2.93
N VAL A 64 5.22 -1.39 4.15
CA VAL A 64 5.74 -0.26 4.90
C VAL A 64 7.06 -0.66 5.51
N TRP A 65 8.01 0.27 5.54
CA TRP A 65 9.23 0.08 6.29
C TRP A 65 9.44 1.30 7.18
N GLN A 66 10.28 1.16 8.18
CA GLN A 66 10.48 2.19 9.18
C GLN A 66 11.96 2.42 9.44
N GLU A 67 12.26 3.64 9.84
CA GLU A 67 13.63 4.02 10.18
C GLU A 67 13.57 4.86 11.45
N ARG A 68 14.39 4.49 12.42
CA ARG A 68 14.44 5.22 13.68
C ARG A 68 15.52 6.29 13.61
N GLN A 69 15.15 7.49 14.02
CA GLN A 69 16.09 8.59 14.12
C GLN A 69 15.94 9.17 15.53
N GLY A 70 16.85 8.79 16.42
CA GLY A 70 16.71 9.16 17.84
C GLY A 70 15.48 8.50 18.45
N THR A 71 14.58 9.31 18.99
CA THR A 71 13.33 8.81 19.56
C THR A 71 12.20 8.82 18.53
N VAL A 72 12.47 9.31 17.33
CA VAL A 72 11.44 9.44 16.29
C VAL A 72 11.48 8.23 15.37
N LEU A 73 10.32 7.68 15.09
CA LEU A 73 10.18 6.54 14.18
C LEU A 73 9.48 7.02 12.92
N ASN A 74 10.21 7.01 11.82
CA ASN A 74 9.70 7.43 10.51
C ASN A 74 9.19 6.23 9.73
N CYS A 75 8.06 6.40 9.07
CA CYS A 75 7.43 5.35 8.27
C CYS A 75 7.45 5.75 6.80
N PHE A 76 7.67 4.77 5.95
CA PHE A 76 7.76 4.95 4.51
C PHE A 76 6.99 3.84 3.81
N VAL A 77 6.35 4.20 2.70
CA VAL A 77 5.72 3.17 1.88
C VAL A 77 6.79 2.49 1.03
N ALA A 78 6.64 1.19 0.83
CA ALA A 78 7.48 0.44 -0.09
C ALA A 78 6.91 0.64 -1.50
N PHE A 79 7.31 1.70 -2.18
CA PHE A 79 6.79 2.06 -3.50
C PHE A 79 6.87 0.94 -4.50
N LYS A 80 7.99 0.23 -4.51
CA LYS A 80 8.17 -0.86 -5.44
C LYS A 80 7.11 -1.94 -5.25
N LYS A 81 6.80 -2.25 -3.99
CA LYS A 81 5.82 -3.28 -3.70
C LYS A 81 4.41 -2.85 -4.13
N VAL A 82 4.05 -1.61 -3.88
CA VAL A 82 2.76 -1.07 -4.31
C VAL A 82 2.67 -1.05 -5.84
N SER A 83 3.73 -0.62 -6.49
CA SER A 83 3.78 -0.59 -7.95
C SER A 83 3.65 -1.98 -8.54
N GLU A 84 4.32 -2.97 -7.95
CA GLU A 84 4.22 -4.35 -8.40
C GLU A 84 2.79 -4.89 -8.27
N LEU A 85 2.09 -4.49 -7.20
CA LEU A 85 0.71 -4.91 -7.02
C LEU A 85 -0.20 -4.30 -8.08
N VAL A 86 -0.04 -3.02 -8.36
CA VAL A 86 -0.81 -2.35 -9.41
C VAL A 86 -0.54 -3.01 -10.76
N ASP A 87 0.72 -3.28 -11.06
CA ASP A 87 1.10 -3.94 -12.32
C ASP A 87 0.51 -5.34 -12.41
N PHE A 88 0.52 -6.07 -11.31
CA PHE A 88 -0.06 -7.41 -11.28
C PHE A 88 -1.55 -7.38 -11.60
N LEU A 89 -2.28 -6.42 -11.01
CA LEU A 89 -3.73 -6.32 -11.20
C LEU A 89 -4.09 -5.97 -12.63
N THR A 90 -3.23 -5.24 -13.32
CA THR A 90 -3.50 -4.79 -14.68
C THR A 90 -2.74 -5.58 -15.74
N ALA A 91 -1.94 -6.54 -15.32
CA ALA A 91 -1.16 -7.36 -16.26
C ALA A 91 -2.10 -8.06 -17.22
N GLU A 92 -1.68 -8.14 -18.48
CA GLU A 92 -2.44 -8.77 -19.53
C GLU A 92 -3.79 -8.12 -19.78
N CYS A 93 -3.89 -6.84 -19.48
CA CYS A 93 -5.12 -6.11 -19.74
C CYS A 93 -5.54 -6.29 -21.18
N CYS A 94 -6.82 -6.69 -21.38
CA CYS A 94 -7.46 -6.81 -22.70
C CYS A 94 -6.89 -7.90 -23.60
N VAL A 95 -6.09 -8.80 -23.06
CA VAL A 95 -5.49 -9.87 -23.84
C VAL A 95 -6.55 -10.77 -24.49
N ASP A 96 -7.68 -10.94 -23.82
CA ASP A 96 -8.74 -11.81 -24.30
C ASP A 96 -9.72 -11.11 -25.26
N VAL A 97 -9.49 -9.82 -25.53
CA VAL A 97 -10.36 -9.05 -26.41
C VAL A 97 -9.72 -8.98 -27.79
N PRO A 98 -10.42 -9.37 -28.87
CA PRO A 98 -9.86 -9.27 -30.20
C PRO A 98 -9.45 -7.86 -30.55
N ALA A 99 -8.41 -7.72 -31.34
CA ALA A 99 -7.94 -6.42 -31.79
C ALA A 99 -9.08 -5.67 -32.48
N GLY A 100 -9.25 -4.41 -32.15
CA GLY A 100 -10.30 -3.59 -32.72
C GLY A 100 -11.61 -3.61 -31.95
N ASN A 101 -11.74 -4.50 -30.96
CA ASN A 101 -12.96 -4.59 -30.16
C ASN A 101 -12.78 -4.10 -28.74
N VAL A 102 -11.74 -3.35 -28.51
CA VAL A 102 -11.49 -2.84 -27.16
C VAL A 102 -12.44 -1.70 -26.88
N HIS A 103 -13.28 -1.88 -25.90
CA HIS A 103 -14.19 -0.82 -25.50
C HIS A 103 -13.57 0.05 -24.46
N ARG A 104 -13.70 1.34 -24.67
CA ARG A 104 -13.30 2.25 -23.69
C ARG A 104 -14.42 2.50 -22.79
N ARG A 105 -14.60 1.66 -21.86
CA ARG A 105 -15.61 1.90 -20.91
C ARG A 105 -15.07 2.90 -19.97
N ALA A 106 -15.88 3.83 -19.63
CA ALA A 106 -15.54 4.72 -18.57
C ALA A 106 -15.23 3.82 -17.40
N ALA A 107 -14.16 4.05 -16.74
CA ALA A 107 -13.81 3.29 -15.59
C ALA A 107 -14.94 3.48 -14.62
N GLY A 108 -15.75 2.58 -14.61
CA GLY A 108 -16.99 2.66 -13.84
C GLY A 108 -16.74 2.14 -12.54
#